data_91e19963e3f04269c3c5a4c13008b829
#
_entry.id   91e19963e3f04269c3c5a4c13008b829
#
_cell.length_a   1.000
_cell.length_b   1.000
_cell.length_c   1.000
_cell.angle_alpha   90.00
_cell.angle_beta   90.00
_cell.angle_gamma   90.00
#
_symmetry.space_group_name_H-M   'P 1'
#
loop_
_entity.id
_entity.type
_entity.pdbx_description
1 polymer ?
#
loop_
_entity_poly.entity_id
_entity_poly.type
_entity_poly.pdbx_seq_one_letter_code
_entity_poly.pdbx_strand_id
1 'polypeptide(L)'
;VDPIRIGPGLPVRINPLSFGPLAAGWDTLDRHGAHTRAGIVFGRWLTLIRGLVGSQRIGATPVPFGPVEEQVVKAALRDLTGYTTGATHLVETTIPALWHQLTTPTPQLIEACRYASTRQFLDETRLLRDALGQLVDGALAGLFDTHTTIHVDWDAPIASLSLSRLMPLGDEAVGIALTCLSSWGRGMRENASAGDLRINVRDEVWKQMRLGPEAVKSFDQDLRLSRAAGDIQWANAHKPADLLSVGDAGSQAVTIAKDLLHLTDVKILHGQDHGVAADLEDLLGLGPIARDVVTRWAMQGKGRALWCVGDQQYKVQTVLHPLEAALTFTNDAITGAA
;
A
#
# COMPACT_ATOMS: atom_id res chain seq x y z
N VAL A 1 -8.26 -12.70 -17.01
CA VAL A 1 -8.54 -12.82 -15.57
C VAL A 1 -9.51 -11.71 -15.21
N ASP A 2 -10.66 -12.07 -14.63
CA ASP A 2 -11.60 -11.07 -14.15
C ASP A 2 -11.02 -10.38 -12.89
N PRO A 3 -11.00 -9.04 -12.85
CA PRO A 3 -10.47 -8.35 -11.69
C PRO A 3 -11.40 -8.51 -10.48
N ILE A 4 -10.81 -8.70 -9.31
CA ILE A 4 -11.51 -8.60 -8.04
C ILE A 4 -11.88 -7.13 -7.85
N ARG A 5 -13.17 -6.83 -7.90
CA ARG A 5 -13.66 -5.46 -7.78
C ARG A 5 -13.98 -5.13 -6.34
N ILE A 6 -13.39 -4.05 -5.84
CA ILE A 6 -13.55 -3.57 -4.47
C ILE A 6 -14.25 -2.21 -4.51
N GLY A 7 -15.26 -2.03 -3.67
CA GLY A 7 -15.93 -0.74 -3.57
C GLY A 7 -17.30 -0.82 -2.92
N PRO A 8 -17.89 0.34 -2.60
CA PRO A 8 -19.21 0.43 -2.00
C PRO A 8 -20.28 -0.28 -2.82
N GLY A 9 -21.19 -0.96 -2.13
CA GLY A 9 -22.29 -1.69 -2.76
C GLY A 9 -21.92 -3.04 -3.39
N LEU A 10 -20.64 -3.44 -3.36
CA LEU A 10 -20.21 -4.76 -3.79
C LEU A 10 -20.18 -5.73 -2.59
N PRO A 11 -20.40 -7.04 -2.82
CA PRO A 11 -20.37 -8.03 -1.75
C PRO A 11 -18.93 -8.40 -1.30
N VAL A 12 -17.92 -7.92 -2.01
CA VAL A 12 -16.52 -8.24 -1.74
C VAL A 12 -16.04 -7.47 -0.51
N ARG A 13 -15.50 -8.19 0.46
CA ARG A 13 -14.85 -7.70 1.65
C ARG A 13 -13.44 -8.23 1.72
N ILE A 14 -12.52 -7.41 2.18
CA ILE A 14 -11.12 -7.77 2.35
C ILE A 14 -10.70 -7.42 3.77
N ASN A 15 -10.27 -8.43 4.52
CA ASN A 15 -9.67 -8.22 5.82
C ASN A 15 -8.18 -7.88 5.66
N PRO A 16 -7.75 -6.64 5.92
CA PRO A 16 -6.33 -6.27 5.81
C PRO A 16 -5.46 -7.01 6.84
N LEU A 17 -6.09 -7.48 7.93
CA LEU A 17 -5.44 -8.26 8.99
C LEU A 17 -5.55 -9.77 8.74
N SER A 18 -6.03 -10.22 7.58
CA SER A 18 -5.99 -11.65 7.25
C SER A 18 -4.56 -12.16 7.17
N PHE A 19 -4.38 -13.45 7.36
CA PHE A 19 -3.09 -14.09 7.12
C PHE A 19 -2.68 -13.94 5.65
N GLY A 20 -3.66 -13.93 4.75
CA GLY A 20 -3.42 -13.87 3.31
C GLY A 20 -2.55 -15.04 2.83
N PRO A 21 -1.53 -14.80 2.00
CA PRO A 21 -0.65 -15.87 1.53
C PRO A 21 0.09 -16.62 2.64
N LEU A 22 0.29 -16.01 3.81
CA LEU A 22 0.96 -16.62 4.95
C LEU A 22 0.15 -17.73 5.62
N ALA A 23 -1.14 -17.88 5.30
CA ALA A 23 -1.95 -19.02 5.76
C ALA A 23 -1.48 -20.34 5.14
N ALA A 24 -1.00 -20.29 3.89
CA ALA A 24 -0.61 -21.49 3.16
C ALA A 24 0.54 -22.23 3.83
N GLY A 25 0.37 -23.53 4.03
CA GLY A 25 1.39 -24.40 4.60
C GLY A 25 1.75 -24.14 6.07
N TRP A 26 1.00 -23.31 6.81
CA TRP A 26 1.32 -23.01 8.22
C TRP A 26 1.32 -24.27 9.09
N ASP A 27 0.32 -25.14 8.92
CA ASP A 27 0.18 -26.38 9.69
C ASP A 27 1.27 -27.44 9.37
N THR A 28 2.01 -27.25 8.29
CA THR A 28 3.10 -28.14 7.88
C THR A 28 4.48 -27.69 8.38
N LEU A 29 4.56 -26.49 8.96
CA LEU A 29 5.80 -25.94 9.50
C LEU A 29 6.21 -26.67 10.79
N ASP A 30 7.50 -26.81 10.98
CA ASP A 30 8.03 -27.18 12.30
C ASP A 30 7.77 -26.05 13.32
N ARG A 31 8.01 -26.35 14.59
CA ARG A 31 7.78 -25.39 15.68
C ARG A 31 8.52 -24.05 15.48
N HIS A 32 9.75 -24.09 14.96
CA HIS A 32 10.56 -22.90 14.76
C HIS A 32 10.00 -22.06 13.59
N GLY A 33 9.68 -22.68 12.47
CA GLY A 33 9.08 -22.05 11.32
C GLY A 33 7.70 -21.44 11.64
N ALA A 34 6.85 -22.19 12.38
CA ALA A 34 5.55 -21.70 12.81
C ALA A 34 5.67 -20.48 13.75
N HIS A 35 6.61 -20.50 14.70
CA HIS A 35 6.89 -19.37 15.56
C HIS A 35 7.39 -18.15 14.77
N THR A 36 8.30 -18.34 13.83
CA THR A 36 8.83 -17.30 12.95
C THR A 36 7.68 -16.65 12.15
N ARG A 37 6.83 -17.49 11.56
CA ARG A 37 5.65 -17.02 10.79
C ARG A 37 4.67 -16.22 11.65
N ALA A 38 4.39 -16.67 12.87
CA ALA A 38 3.55 -15.92 13.82
C ALA A 38 4.14 -14.54 14.12
N GLY A 39 5.44 -14.42 14.28
CA GLY A 39 6.14 -13.14 14.47
C GLY A 39 6.04 -12.22 13.25
N ILE A 40 6.20 -12.77 12.05
CA ILE A 40 6.06 -12.03 10.78
C ILE A 40 4.64 -11.47 10.63
N VAL A 41 3.62 -12.30 10.81
CA VAL A 41 2.22 -11.89 10.70
C VAL A 41 1.90 -10.80 11.72
N PHE A 42 2.30 -10.99 12.96
CA PHE A 42 2.06 -10.00 14.02
C PHE A 42 2.76 -8.66 13.74
N GLY A 43 4.01 -8.69 13.27
CA GLY A 43 4.76 -7.49 12.85
C GLY A 43 4.10 -6.77 11.68
N ARG A 44 3.57 -7.52 10.69
CA ARG A 44 2.83 -6.98 9.55
C ARG A 44 1.57 -6.24 10.01
N TRP A 45 0.79 -6.82 10.91
CA TRP A 45 -0.41 -6.18 11.47
C TRP A 45 -0.09 -4.87 12.19
N LEU A 46 0.94 -4.86 13.03
CA LEU A 46 1.38 -3.63 13.71
C LEU A 46 1.78 -2.53 12.73
N THR A 47 2.55 -2.90 11.71
CA THR A 47 3.00 -1.96 10.67
C THR A 47 1.82 -1.39 9.89
N LEU A 48 0.84 -2.24 9.55
CA LEU A 48 -0.37 -1.82 8.85
C LEU A 48 -1.20 -0.85 9.70
N ILE A 49 -1.48 -1.19 10.95
CA ILE A 49 -2.27 -0.32 11.85
C ILE A 49 -1.57 1.02 12.07
N ARG A 50 -0.24 1.03 12.25
CA ARG A 50 0.52 2.28 12.32
C ARG A 50 0.33 3.13 11.07
N GLY A 51 0.43 2.52 9.88
CA GLY A 51 0.22 3.21 8.60
C GLY A 51 -1.19 3.78 8.47
N LEU A 52 -2.21 3.00 8.81
CA LEU A 52 -3.61 3.40 8.72
C LEU A 52 -3.98 4.52 9.70
N VAL A 53 -3.50 4.47 10.93
CA VAL A 53 -3.74 5.52 11.93
C VAL A 53 -2.95 6.79 11.58
N GLY A 54 -1.67 6.63 11.26
CA GLY A 54 -0.78 7.76 10.92
C GLY A 54 -1.10 8.45 9.59
N SER A 55 -1.92 7.83 8.72
CA SER A 55 -2.40 8.45 7.48
C SER A 55 -3.55 9.43 7.71
N GLN A 56 -4.25 9.33 8.84
CA GLN A 56 -5.39 10.20 9.16
C GLN A 56 -4.93 11.50 9.80
N ARG A 57 -5.77 12.53 9.70
CA ARG A 57 -5.42 13.88 10.13
C ARG A 57 -6.45 14.47 11.09
N ILE A 58 -5.96 15.28 12.03
CA ILE A 58 -6.76 16.18 12.86
C ILE A 58 -6.42 17.59 12.41
N GLY A 59 -7.26 18.17 11.55
CA GLY A 59 -6.90 19.40 10.82
C GLY A 59 -5.71 19.14 9.89
N ALA A 60 -4.62 19.88 10.07
CA ALA A 60 -3.39 19.70 9.26
C ALA A 60 -2.40 18.68 9.84
N THR A 61 -2.61 18.21 11.09
CA THR A 61 -1.66 17.37 11.81
C THR A 61 -2.04 15.87 11.67
N PRO A 62 -1.10 14.99 11.34
CA PRO A 62 -1.34 13.55 11.38
C PRO A 62 -1.73 13.07 12.77
N VAL A 63 -2.59 12.05 12.83
CA VAL A 63 -2.90 11.38 14.10
C VAL A 63 -1.60 10.77 14.66
N PRO A 64 -1.22 11.06 15.90
CA PRO A 64 0.01 10.54 16.46
C PRO A 64 -0.06 9.01 16.61
N PHE A 65 1.04 8.35 16.26
CA PHE A 65 1.25 6.93 16.52
C PHE A 65 2.67 6.73 17.04
N GLY A 66 2.83 6.97 18.32
CA GLY A 66 4.09 6.85 19.04
C GLY A 66 4.18 5.54 19.86
N PRO A 67 5.14 5.48 20.81
CA PRO A 67 5.35 4.30 21.65
C PRO A 67 4.13 3.91 22.50
N VAL A 68 3.29 4.88 22.89
CA VAL A 68 2.08 4.63 23.69
C VAL A 68 1.02 3.93 22.86
N GLU A 69 0.68 4.48 21.69
CA GLU A 69 -0.29 3.89 20.77
C GLU A 69 0.17 2.51 20.31
N GLU A 70 1.46 2.36 20.02
CA GLU A 70 2.04 1.07 19.64
C GLU A 70 1.88 0.03 20.75
N GLN A 71 2.17 0.38 22.00
CA GLN A 71 2.00 -0.52 23.14
C GLN A 71 0.53 -0.95 23.31
N VAL A 72 -0.41 -0.01 23.19
CA VAL A 72 -1.83 -0.27 23.31
C VAL A 72 -2.32 -1.20 22.19
N VAL A 73 -1.99 -0.90 20.93
CA VAL A 73 -2.35 -1.76 19.79
C VAL A 73 -1.71 -3.13 19.92
N LYS A 74 -0.45 -3.20 20.32
CA LYS A 74 0.27 -4.44 20.52
C LYS A 74 -0.35 -5.32 21.62
N ALA A 75 -0.78 -4.72 22.72
CA ALA A 75 -1.47 -5.42 23.80
C ALA A 75 -2.85 -5.94 23.35
N ALA A 76 -3.64 -5.09 22.67
CA ALA A 76 -4.94 -5.47 22.15
C ALA A 76 -4.86 -6.59 21.10
N LEU A 77 -3.91 -6.49 20.16
CA LEU A 77 -3.69 -7.55 19.17
C LEU A 77 -3.24 -8.87 19.82
N ARG A 78 -2.40 -8.83 20.86
CA ARG A 78 -2.00 -10.04 21.60
C ARG A 78 -3.19 -10.73 22.24
N ASP A 79 -4.06 -9.97 22.85
CA ASP A 79 -5.28 -10.49 23.49
C ASP A 79 -6.22 -11.12 22.45
N LEU A 80 -6.45 -10.43 21.31
CA LEU A 80 -7.32 -10.91 20.24
C LEU A 80 -6.79 -12.12 19.48
N THR A 81 -5.47 -12.22 19.30
CA THR A 81 -4.87 -13.19 18.38
C THR A 81 -4.14 -14.33 19.06
N GLY A 82 -3.97 -14.25 20.38
CA GLY A 82 -3.21 -15.22 21.15
C GLY A 82 -1.70 -15.14 20.98
N TYR A 83 -1.16 -14.04 20.42
CA TYR A 83 0.27 -13.89 20.19
C TYR A 83 1.05 -13.76 21.50
N THR A 84 1.96 -14.69 21.72
CA THR A 84 2.95 -14.70 22.83
C THR A 84 4.35 -14.95 22.28
N THR A 85 5.38 -14.77 23.13
CA THR A 85 6.80 -15.03 22.76
C THR A 85 7.05 -16.51 22.44
N GLY A 86 6.22 -17.34 22.23
CA GLY A 86 6.40 -18.75 21.83
C GLY A 86 5.25 -19.24 20.98
N ALA A 87 4.40 -18.32 20.53
CA ALA A 87 3.24 -18.65 19.73
C ALA A 87 3.67 -19.31 18.41
N THR A 88 3.04 -20.43 18.10
CA THR A 88 3.19 -21.15 16.85
C THR A 88 1.93 -21.07 15.99
N HIS A 89 0.85 -20.55 16.56
CA HIS A 89 -0.43 -20.33 15.88
C HIS A 89 -1.05 -19.02 16.34
N LEU A 90 -1.80 -18.37 15.48
CA LEU A 90 -2.56 -17.14 15.77
C LEU A 90 -4.01 -17.30 15.34
N VAL A 91 -4.88 -16.55 15.98
CA VAL A 91 -6.27 -16.37 15.55
C VAL A 91 -6.32 -15.13 14.64
N GLU A 92 -6.96 -15.24 13.48
CA GLU A 92 -7.15 -14.10 12.60
C GLU A 92 -8.12 -13.10 13.25
N THR A 93 -7.78 -11.82 13.18
CA THR A 93 -8.60 -10.72 13.71
C THR A 93 -8.99 -9.74 12.61
N THR A 94 -9.83 -8.75 12.94
CA THR A 94 -10.31 -7.71 12.03
C THR A 94 -10.12 -6.31 12.63
N ILE A 95 -10.15 -5.27 11.80
CA ILE A 95 -10.09 -3.88 12.28
C ILE A 95 -11.25 -3.56 13.24
N PRO A 96 -12.52 -3.94 12.95
CA PRO A 96 -13.62 -3.75 13.93
C PRO A 96 -13.39 -4.48 15.24
N ALA A 97 -12.84 -5.69 15.24
CA ALA A 97 -12.55 -6.41 16.49
C ALA A 97 -11.51 -5.65 17.33
N LEU A 98 -10.44 -5.15 16.68
CA LEU A 98 -9.44 -4.32 17.35
C LEU A 98 -10.07 -3.02 17.90
N TRP A 99 -10.86 -2.32 17.09
CA TRP A 99 -11.56 -1.10 17.51
C TRP A 99 -12.49 -1.35 18.69
N HIS A 100 -13.28 -2.42 18.64
CA HIS A 100 -14.18 -2.83 19.74
C HIS A 100 -13.39 -3.13 21.02
N GLN A 101 -12.28 -3.85 20.92
CA GLN A 101 -11.39 -4.15 22.05
C GLN A 101 -10.86 -2.88 22.73
N LEU A 102 -10.60 -1.83 21.95
CA LEU A 102 -10.13 -0.55 22.47
C LEU A 102 -11.26 0.35 23.00
N THR A 103 -12.48 0.21 22.46
CA THR A 103 -13.64 0.98 22.93
C THR A 103 -14.29 0.36 24.17
N THR A 104 -14.15 -0.95 24.33
CA THR A 104 -14.66 -1.71 25.49
C THR A 104 -13.51 -2.55 26.07
N PRO A 105 -12.50 -1.89 26.68
CA PRO A 105 -11.28 -2.57 27.10
C PRO A 105 -11.53 -3.52 28.26
N THR A 106 -10.91 -4.70 28.19
CA THR A 106 -10.92 -5.64 29.32
C THR A 106 -10.03 -5.16 30.46
N PRO A 107 -10.28 -5.56 31.72
CA PRO A 107 -9.38 -5.28 32.84
C PRO A 107 -7.94 -5.72 32.56
N GLN A 108 -7.77 -6.86 31.90
CA GLN A 108 -6.47 -7.41 31.50
C GLN A 108 -5.72 -6.50 30.52
N LEU A 109 -6.44 -5.92 29.55
CA LEU A 109 -5.85 -4.96 28.59
C LEU A 109 -5.39 -3.68 29.30
N ILE A 110 -6.22 -3.16 30.21
CA ILE A 110 -5.91 -1.96 31.00
C ILE A 110 -4.63 -2.18 31.83
N GLU A 111 -4.55 -3.33 32.51
CA GLU A 111 -3.38 -3.73 33.30
C GLU A 111 -2.13 -3.90 32.42
N ALA A 112 -2.25 -4.61 31.29
CA ALA A 112 -1.15 -4.82 30.34
C ALA A 112 -0.59 -3.50 29.77
N CYS A 113 -1.47 -2.51 29.60
CA CYS A 113 -1.09 -1.15 29.18
C CYS A 113 -0.67 -0.24 30.34
N ARG A 114 -0.75 -0.71 31.59
CA ARG A 114 -0.36 0.01 32.82
C ARG A 114 -1.17 1.28 33.07
N TYR A 115 -2.45 1.28 32.71
CA TYR A 115 -3.35 2.37 33.05
C TYR A 115 -3.99 2.13 34.43
N ALA A 116 -4.18 3.21 35.20
CA ALA A 116 -4.75 3.11 36.53
C ALA A 116 -6.26 2.89 36.53
N SER A 117 -6.95 3.20 35.42
CA SER A 117 -8.40 3.04 35.29
C SER A 117 -8.83 2.97 33.84
N THR A 118 -10.03 2.40 33.63
CA THR A 118 -10.71 2.41 32.31
C THR A 118 -10.88 3.82 31.76
N ARG A 119 -11.23 4.79 32.65
CA ARG A 119 -11.40 6.18 32.25
C ARG A 119 -10.12 6.76 31.67
N GLN A 120 -9.00 6.60 32.38
CA GLN A 120 -7.70 7.07 31.91
C GLN A 120 -7.34 6.43 30.56
N PHE A 121 -7.51 5.11 30.42
CA PHE A 121 -7.30 4.40 29.17
C PHE A 121 -8.11 5.02 28.03
N LEU A 122 -9.41 5.22 28.23
CA LEU A 122 -10.30 5.79 27.22
C LEU A 122 -9.95 7.25 26.89
N ASP A 123 -9.57 8.06 27.86
CA ASP A 123 -9.20 9.45 27.63
C ASP A 123 -7.90 9.54 26.80
N GLU A 124 -6.88 8.78 27.16
CA GLU A 124 -5.56 8.82 26.49
C GLU A 124 -5.54 8.12 25.12
N THR A 125 -6.39 7.10 24.90
CA THR A 125 -6.47 6.38 23.62
C THR A 125 -7.51 6.96 22.66
N ARG A 126 -8.13 8.09 22.97
CA ARG A 126 -9.24 8.65 22.20
C ARG A 126 -8.91 8.81 20.71
N LEU A 127 -7.79 9.45 20.39
CA LEU A 127 -7.40 9.72 19.00
C LEU A 127 -7.13 8.43 18.21
N LEU A 128 -6.53 7.44 18.84
CA LEU A 128 -6.31 6.12 18.24
C LEU A 128 -7.65 5.43 17.93
N ARG A 129 -8.59 5.48 18.86
CA ARG A 129 -9.93 4.88 18.68
C ARG A 129 -10.76 5.61 17.62
N ASP A 130 -10.71 6.94 17.61
CA ASP A 130 -11.40 7.76 16.62
C ASP A 130 -10.86 7.45 15.21
N ALA A 131 -9.53 7.33 15.06
CA ALA A 131 -8.91 6.99 13.80
C ALA A 131 -9.28 5.57 13.32
N LEU A 132 -9.30 4.58 14.21
CA LEU A 132 -9.76 3.23 13.85
C LEU A 132 -11.25 3.21 13.53
N GLY A 133 -12.06 3.98 14.26
CA GLY A 133 -13.50 4.12 14.02
C GLY A 133 -13.81 4.65 12.62
N GLN A 134 -13.03 5.58 12.09
CA GLN A 134 -13.18 6.08 10.71
C GLN A 134 -12.98 4.99 9.64
N LEU A 135 -12.17 3.97 9.94
CA LEU A 135 -11.99 2.82 9.03
C LEU A 135 -13.19 1.86 9.08
N VAL A 136 -13.92 1.84 10.18
CA VAL A 136 -15.08 0.95 10.41
C VAL A 136 -16.37 1.61 9.90
N ASP A 137 -16.63 2.86 10.30
CA ASP A 137 -17.88 3.58 10.05
C ASP A 137 -17.74 4.77 9.08
N GLY A 138 -16.52 5.04 8.56
CA GLY A 138 -16.25 6.15 7.64
C GLY A 138 -16.45 5.79 6.17
N ALA A 139 -15.75 6.50 5.29
CA ALA A 139 -15.87 6.35 3.83
C ALA A 139 -15.53 4.94 3.30
N LEU A 140 -14.80 4.14 4.07
CA LEU A 140 -14.41 2.76 3.74
C LEU A 140 -15.27 1.70 4.45
N ALA A 141 -16.35 2.11 5.12
CA ALA A 141 -17.27 1.18 5.73
C ALA A 141 -17.80 0.16 4.71
N GLY A 142 -17.86 -1.10 5.10
CA GLY A 142 -18.26 -2.18 4.23
C GLY A 142 -17.20 -2.69 3.26
N LEU A 143 -15.92 -2.31 3.42
CA LEU A 143 -14.84 -2.77 2.55
C LEU A 143 -13.80 -3.61 3.31
N PHE A 144 -13.38 -3.12 4.48
CA PHE A 144 -12.31 -3.69 5.29
C PHE A 144 -12.76 -4.03 6.71
N ASP A 145 -14.06 -4.16 6.91
CA ASP A 145 -14.73 -4.23 8.20
C ASP A 145 -15.13 -5.65 8.65
N THR A 146 -14.75 -6.66 7.90
CA THR A 146 -15.01 -8.05 8.27
C THR A 146 -13.96 -8.99 7.68
N HIS A 147 -14.12 -10.29 7.88
CA HIS A 147 -13.28 -11.31 7.25
C HIS A 147 -13.39 -11.26 5.74
N THR A 148 -12.31 -11.68 5.05
CA THR A 148 -12.27 -11.74 3.60
C THR A 148 -13.35 -12.69 3.07
N THR A 149 -14.22 -12.19 2.19
CA THR A 149 -15.39 -12.93 1.66
C THR A 149 -15.10 -13.65 0.34
N ILE A 150 -13.92 -13.45 -0.22
CA ILE A 150 -13.50 -14.02 -1.49
C ILE A 150 -12.30 -14.95 -1.30
N HIS A 151 -12.23 -15.98 -2.14
CA HIS A 151 -10.99 -16.73 -2.26
C HIS A 151 -10.06 -16.01 -3.23
N VAL A 152 -8.85 -15.70 -2.79
CA VAL A 152 -7.79 -15.17 -3.65
C VAL A 152 -6.84 -16.33 -3.92
N ASP A 153 -6.73 -16.70 -5.19
CA ASP A 153 -5.73 -17.68 -5.62
C ASP A 153 -4.37 -16.97 -5.73
N TRP A 154 -3.53 -17.18 -4.71
CA TRP A 154 -2.21 -16.57 -4.61
C TRP A 154 -1.17 -17.22 -5.53
N ASP A 155 -1.47 -18.40 -6.08
CA ASP A 155 -0.61 -19.15 -7.00
C ASP A 155 -1.00 -18.86 -8.47
N ALA A 156 -2.08 -18.11 -8.70
CA ALA A 156 -2.49 -17.70 -10.03
C ALA A 156 -1.39 -16.86 -10.71
N PRO A 157 -1.16 -17.05 -12.01
CA PRO A 157 -0.14 -16.30 -12.75
C PRO A 157 -0.41 -14.78 -12.78
N ILE A 158 -1.66 -14.36 -12.63
CA ILE A 158 -2.08 -12.96 -12.55
C ILE A 158 -3.23 -12.84 -11.56
N ALA A 159 -3.11 -11.93 -10.61
CA ALA A 159 -4.20 -11.45 -9.76
C ALA A 159 -4.40 -9.95 -9.99
N SER A 160 -5.63 -9.51 -10.20
CA SER A 160 -5.96 -8.11 -10.43
C SER A 160 -7.03 -7.64 -9.45
N LEU A 161 -6.78 -6.50 -8.80
CA LEU A 161 -7.70 -5.86 -7.88
C LEU A 161 -8.07 -4.48 -8.44
N SER A 162 -9.36 -4.26 -8.70
CA SER A 162 -9.85 -3.00 -9.25
C SER A 162 -10.37 -2.09 -8.15
N LEU A 163 -9.79 -0.90 -8.05
CA LEU A 163 -10.18 0.16 -7.12
C LEU A 163 -11.06 1.24 -7.78
N SER A 164 -11.51 1.03 -9.02
CA SER A 164 -12.28 2.02 -9.79
C SER A 164 -13.53 2.54 -9.05
N ARG A 165 -14.17 1.68 -8.25
CA ARG A 165 -15.33 2.04 -7.43
C ARG A 165 -14.99 2.91 -6.21
N LEU A 166 -13.72 3.02 -5.84
CA LEU A 166 -13.26 3.88 -4.75
C LEU A 166 -12.89 5.28 -5.23
N MET A 167 -12.64 5.45 -6.53
CA MET A 167 -12.27 6.75 -7.10
C MET A 167 -13.24 7.89 -6.73
N PRO A 168 -14.59 7.70 -6.76
CA PRO A 168 -15.53 8.73 -6.33
C PRO A 168 -15.46 9.12 -4.85
N LEU A 169 -14.86 8.29 -4.01
CA LEU A 169 -14.70 8.57 -2.56
C LEU A 169 -13.49 9.45 -2.25
N GLY A 170 -12.69 9.77 -3.28
CA GLY A 170 -11.52 10.63 -3.16
C GLY A 170 -10.19 9.88 -3.02
N ASP A 171 -9.11 10.64 -3.13
CA ASP A 171 -7.73 10.11 -3.16
C ASP A 171 -7.34 9.43 -1.85
N GLU A 172 -7.85 9.91 -0.71
CA GLU A 172 -7.58 9.34 0.61
C GLU A 172 -8.11 7.91 0.72
N ALA A 173 -9.37 7.67 0.28
CA ALA A 173 -9.97 6.34 0.29
C ALA A 173 -9.19 5.34 -0.57
N VAL A 174 -8.78 5.77 -1.77
CA VAL A 174 -7.93 4.95 -2.66
C VAL A 174 -6.57 4.68 -2.03
N GLY A 175 -5.95 5.68 -1.43
CA GLY A 175 -4.66 5.55 -0.75
C GLY A 175 -4.71 4.56 0.42
N ILE A 176 -5.75 4.62 1.26
CA ILE A 176 -5.96 3.69 2.37
C ILE A 176 -6.16 2.26 1.83
N ALA A 177 -6.98 2.08 0.78
CA ALA A 177 -7.17 0.79 0.13
C ALA A 177 -5.85 0.22 -0.41
N LEU A 178 -5.05 1.03 -1.10
CA LEU A 178 -3.72 0.63 -1.57
C LEU A 178 -2.79 0.23 -0.42
N THR A 179 -2.88 0.91 0.72
CA THR A 179 -2.11 0.56 1.92
C THR A 179 -2.51 -0.80 2.48
N CYS A 180 -3.82 -1.08 2.55
CA CYS A 180 -4.34 -2.39 2.95
C CYS A 180 -3.88 -3.51 2.01
N LEU A 181 -3.99 -3.29 0.70
CA LEU A 181 -3.59 -4.26 -0.32
C LEU A 181 -2.07 -4.47 -0.37
N SER A 182 -1.29 -3.43 -0.11
CA SER A 182 0.17 -3.53 0.01
C SER A 182 0.59 -4.46 1.14
N SER A 183 -0.18 -4.52 2.23
CA SER A 183 0.06 -5.46 3.32
C SER A 183 -0.07 -6.92 2.85
N TRP A 184 -0.99 -7.21 1.95
CA TRP A 184 -1.12 -8.53 1.32
C TRP A 184 0.07 -8.84 0.39
N GLY A 185 0.46 -7.88 -0.45
CA GLY A 185 1.64 -8.02 -1.30
C GLY A 185 2.91 -8.37 -0.52
N ARG A 186 3.08 -7.82 0.69
CA ARG A 186 4.17 -8.22 1.58
C ARG A 186 4.05 -9.67 2.03
N GLY A 187 2.86 -10.12 2.41
CA GLY A 187 2.62 -11.51 2.76
C GLY A 187 3.00 -12.49 1.64
N MET A 188 2.72 -12.12 0.38
CA MET A 188 3.15 -12.91 -0.79
C MET A 188 4.67 -13.00 -0.87
N ARG A 189 5.38 -11.89 -0.66
CA ARG A 189 6.85 -11.86 -0.66
C ARG A 189 7.45 -12.73 0.45
N GLU A 190 6.89 -12.65 1.65
CA GLU A 190 7.35 -13.40 2.82
C GLU A 190 7.10 -14.91 2.71
N ASN A 191 6.15 -15.32 1.86
CA ASN A 191 5.86 -16.74 1.56
C ASN A 191 6.51 -17.22 0.25
N ALA A 192 7.30 -16.37 -0.43
CA ALA A 192 7.92 -16.69 -1.70
C ALA A 192 8.94 -17.82 -1.56
N SER A 193 8.97 -18.72 -2.54
CA SER A 193 10.04 -19.69 -2.70
C SER A 193 11.28 -19.05 -3.35
N ALA A 194 12.46 -19.56 -3.06
CA ALA A 194 13.67 -19.09 -3.69
C ALA A 194 13.60 -19.31 -5.21
N GLY A 195 13.77 -18.23 -5.99
CA GLY A 195 13.68 -18.25 -7.46
C GLY A 195 12.34 -17.81 -8.05
N ASP A 196 11.30 -17.59 -7.23
CA ASP A 196 10.06 -17.00 -7.71
C ASP A 196 10.29 -15.54 -8.11
N LEU A 197 9.85 -15.19 -9.30
CA LEU A 197 9.85 -13.81 -9.79
C LEU A 197 8.42 -13.28 -9.82
N ARG A 198 8.18 -12.18 -9.15
CA ARG A 198 6.87 -11.53 -9.09
C ARG A 198 6.94 -10.09 -9.55
N ILE A 199 5.88 -9.64 -10.23
CA ILE A 199 5.72 -8.25 -10.64
C ILE A 199 4.53 -7.68 -9.90
N ASN A 200 4.77 -6.70 -9.04
CA ASN A 200 3.74 -5.98 -8.30
C ASN A 200 3.50 -4.62 -8.98
N VAL A 201 2.40 -4.52 -9.71
CA VAL A 201 2.01 -3.29 -10.41
C VAL A 201 1.10 -2.46 -9.54
N ARG A 202 1.49 -1.22 -9.24
CA ARG A 202 0.70 -0.23 -8.51
C ARG A 202 0.35 0.93 -9.41
N ASP A 203 -0.91 1.00 -9.76
CA ASP A 203 -1.44 2.16 -10.44
C ASP A 203 -1.84 3.23 -9.42
N GLU A 204 -1.73 4.51 -9.79
CA GLU A 204 -2.06 5.63 -8.91
C GLU A 204 -1.29 5.66 -7.57
N VAL A 205 -0.03 5.17 -7.56
CA VAL A 205 0.79 5.02 -6.33
C VAL A 205 0.92 6.33 -5.54
N TRP A 206 0.87 7.47 -6.20
CA TRP A 206 0.94 8.79 -5.59
C TRP A 206 -0.21 9.05 -4.59
N LYS A 207 -1.39 8.44 -4.80
CA LYS A 207 -2.52 8.53 -3.86
C LYS A 207 -2.17 7.90 -2.51
N GLN A 208 -1.50 6.74 -2.55
CA GLN A 208 -0.99 6.11 -1.33
C GLN A 208 0.07 6.98 -0.65
N MET A 209 1.00 7.54 -1.42
CA MET A 209 2.08 8.36 -0.87
C MET A 209 1.57 9.66 -0.22
N ARG A 210 0.49 10.25 -0.72
CA ARG A 210 -0.18 11.43 -0.15
C ARG A 210 -0.81 11.21 1.22
N LEU A 211 -0.99 9.98 1.67
CA LEU A 211 -1.47 9.69 3.03
C LEU A 211 -0.48 10.17 4.11
N GLY A 212 0.75 10.45 3.74
CA GLY A 212 1.72 11.04 4.64
C GLY A 212 3.03 10.26 4.82
N PRO A 213 3.88 10.69 5.75
CA PRO A 213 5.24 10.17 5.90
C PRO A 213 5.33 8.66 6.12
N GLU A 214 4.41 8.06 6.84
CA GLU A 214 4.42 6.63 7.11
C GLU A 214 4.11 5.79 5.85
N ALA A 215 3.22 6.26 4.99
CA ALA A 215 2.95 5.61 3.70
C ALA A 215 4.17 5.69 2.76
N VAL A 216 4.86 6.83 2.73
CA VAL A 216 6.10 7.01 1.96
C VAL A 216 7.20 6.09 2.46
N LYS A 217 7.44 6.02 3.79
CA LYS A 217 8.42 5.10 4.40
C LYS A 217 8.07 3.63 4.11
N SER A 218 6.80 3.29 4.16
CA SER A 218 6.30 1.96 3.87
C SER A 218 6.61 1.55 2.42
N PHE A 219 6.41 2.46 1.47
CA PHE A 219 6.72 2.22 0.07
C PHE A 219 8.23 2.15 -0.19
N ASP A 220 9.02 3.02 0.43
CA ASP A 220 10.49 2.96 0.39
C ASP A 220 11.01 1.60 0.89
N GLN A 221 10.47 1.12 2.00
CA GLN A 221 10.83 -0.20 2.53
C GLN A 221 10.48 -1.33 1.56
N ASP A 222 9.31 -1.26 0.91
CA ASP A 222 8.91 -2.25 -0.09
C ASP A 222 9.89 -2.27 -1.27
N LEU A 223 10.31 -1.12 -1.79
CA LEU A 223 11.27 -1.04 -2.88
C LEU A 223 12.65 -1.60 -2.50
N ARG A 224 13.17 -1.23 -1.32
CA ARG A 224 14.49 -1.70 -0.84
C ARG A 224 14.54 -3.22 -0.61
N LEU A 225 13.45 -3.81 -0.12
CA LEU A 225 13.36 -5.23 0.16
C LEU A 225 13.01 -6.08 -1.07
N SER A 226 12.43 -5.51 -2.09
CA SER A 226 11.94 -6.21 -3.28
C SER A 226 13.03 -6.98 -4.00
N ARG A 227 14.21 -6.40 -4.14
CA ARG A 227 15.34 -7.04 -4.83
C ARG A 227 15.77 -8.35 -4.17
N ALA A 228 15.85 -8.36 -2.85
CA ALA A 228 16.23 -9.55 -2.08
C ALA A 228 15.17 -10.66 -2.15
N ALA A 229 13.90 -10.30 -2.42
CA ALA A 229 12.77 -11.21 -2.46
C ALA A 229 12.37 -11.65 -3.89
N GLY A 230 13.08 -11.21 -4.93
CA GLY A 230 12.71 -11.50 -6.32
C GLY A 230 11.48 -10.75 -6.83
N ASP A 231 11.09 -9.67 -6.13
CA ASP A 231 9.95 -8.85 -6.54
C ASP A 231 10.38 -7.68 -7.44
N ILE A 232 9.67 -7.48 -8.52
CA ILE A 232 9.72 -6.27 -9.34
C ILE A 232 8.58 -5.36 -8.91
N GLN A 233 8.89 -4.14 -8.49
CA GLN A 233 7.90 -3.12 -8.17
C GLN A 233 7.72 -2.21 -9.38
N TRP A 234 6.51 -2.14 -9.89
CA TRP A 234 6.12 -1.23 -10.97
C TRP A 234 5.13 -0.21 -10.41
N ALA A 235 5.48 1.05 -10.48
CA ALA A 235 4.68 2.14 -9.96
C ALA A 235 4.33 3.13 -11.08
N ASN A 236 3.04 3.41 -11.27
CA ASN A 236 2.56 4.41 -12.22
C ASN A 236 2.20 5.70 -11.48
N ALA A 237 2.62 6.83 -12.04
CA ALA A 237 2.27 8.17 -11.60
C ALA A 237 2.00 9.08 -12.80
N HIS A 238 1.14 10.08 -12.66
CA HIS A 238 0.84 10.99 -13.75
C HIS A 238 1.93 12.04 -13.93
N LYS A 239 2.42 12.60 -12.82
CA LYS A 239 3.45 13.64 -12.79
C LYS A 239 4.46 13.36 -11.68
N PRO A 240 5.73 13.70 -11.87
CA PRO A 240 6.71 13.60 -10.79
C PRO A 240 6.35 14.45 -9.58
N ALA A 241 5.77 15.62 -9.80
CA ALA A 241 5.28 16.50 -8.74
C ALA A 241 4.24 15.83 -7.84
N ASP A 242 3.45 14.86 -8.35
CA ASP A 242 2.51 14.11 -7.54
C ASP A 242 3.20 13.24 -6.49
N LEU A 243 4.37 12.67 -6.83
CA LEU A 243 5.19 11.91 -5.89
C LEU A 243 5.83 12.81 -4.83
N LEU A 244 6.05 14.08 -5.12
CA LEU A 244 6.64 15.05 -4.20
C LEU A 244 5.61 15.78 -3.35
N SER A 245 4.32 15.70 -3.70
CA SER A 245 3.22 16.34 -2.95
C SER A 245 2.84 15.61 -1.66
N VAL A 246 3.81 14.94 -1.03
CA VAL A 246 3.64 14.10 0.16
C VAL A 246 3.87 14.85 1.47
N GLY A 247 4.21 16.13 1.40
CA GLY A 247 4.46 16.99 2.56
C GLY A 247 5.03 18.35 2.16
N ASP A 248 5.37 19.17 3.14
CA ASP A 248 5.97 20.48 2.92
C ASP A 248 7.36 20.36 2.29
N ALA A 249 7.74 21.36 1.51
CA ALA A 249 9.06 21.41 0.88
C ALA A 249 10.18 21.29 1.94
N GLY A 250 11.12 20.35 1.71
CA GLY A 250 12.20 20.05 2.65
C GLY A 250 11.84 19.10 3.79
N SER A 251 10.61 18.60 3.86
CA SER A 251 10.23 17.57 4.83
C SER A 251 10.95 16.24 4.57
N GLN A 252 11.06 15.42 5.60
CA GLN A 252 11.61 14.05 5.47
C GLN A 252 10.86 13.23 4.43
N ALA A 253 9.53 13.34 4.35
CA ALA A 253 8.71 12.63 3.39
C ALA A 253 9.08 13.00 1.94
N VAL A 254 9.24 14.29 1.64
CA VAL A 254 9.68 14.77 0.33
C VAL A 254 11.10 14.29 0.00
N THR A 255 12.00 14.28 0.98
CA THR A 255 13.36 13.75 0.78
C THR A 255 13.33 12.26 0.41
N ILE A 256 12.58 11.45 1.16
CA ILE A 256 12.42 10.02 0.85
C ILE A 256 11.78 9.84 -0.53
N ALA A 257 10.75 10.63 -0.88
CA ALA A 257 10.09 10.53 -2.19
C ALA A 257 11.05 10.85 -3.35
N LYS A 258 11.97 11.80 -3.18
CA LYS A 258 13.06 12.04 -4.14
C LYS A 258 14.00 10.85 -4.24
N ASP A 259 14.41 10.29 -3.10
CA ASP A 259 15.29 9.12 -3.07
C ASP A 259 14.65 7.91 -3.77
N LEU A 260 13.32 7.74 -3.70
CA LEU A 260 12.61 6.68 -4.41
C LEU A 260 12.79 6.76 -5.93
N LEU A 261 12.77 7.97 -6.49
CA LEU A 261 13.05 8.18 -7.92
C LEU A 261 14.48 7.78 -8.29
N HIS A 262 15.44 8.00 -7.41
CA HIS A 262 16.82 7.58 -7.64
C HIS A 262 17.02 6.07 -7.46
N LEU A 263 16.31 5.44 -6.55
CA LEU A 263 16.35 3.99 -6.30
C LEU A 263 15.75 3.15 -7.43
N THR A 264 14.94 3.77 -8.30
CA THR A 264 14.29 3.07 -9.40
C THR A 264 15.29 2.84 -10.54
N ASP A 265 15.57 1.59 -10.89
CA ASP A 265 16.54 1.22 -11.94
C ASP A 265 16.05 1.61 -13.34
N VAL A 266 14.75 1.53 -13.60
CA VAL A 266 14.13 1.85 -14.88
C VAL A 266 13.07 2.93 -14.71
N LYS A 267 13.18 4.03 -15.46
CA LYS A 267 12.18 5.10 -15.50
C LYS A 267 11.68 5.26 -16.92
N ILE A 268 10.37 5.21 -17.11
CA ILE A 268 9.70 5.34 -18.41
C ILE A 268 8.94 6.65 -18.43
N LEU A 269 9.42 7.63 -19.17
CA LEU A 269 8.88 8.97 -19.24
C LEU A 269 8.11 9.14 -20.56
N HIS A 270 6.79 9.08 -20.45
CA HIS A 270 5.90 9.40 -21.57
C HIS A 270 5.88 10.90 -21.85
N GLY A 271 5.21 11.31 -22.93
CA GLY A 271 5.10 12.72 -23.31
C GLY A 271 4.56 13.60 -22.18
N GLN A 272 5.24 14.71 -21.93
CA GLN A 272 4.92 15.67 -20.86
C GLN A 272 4.97 17.10 -21.39
N ASP A 273 4.20 17.99 -20.77
CA ASP A 273 4.28 19.43 -21.03
C ASP A 273 5.64 20.01 -20.61
N HIS A 274 5.98 21.15 -21.19
CA HIS A 274 7.27 21.82 -20.93
C HIS A 274 7.51 22.15 -19.44
N GLY A 275 6.45 22.51 -18.68
CA GLY A 275 6.57 22.79 -17.25
C GLY A 275 6.90 21.55 -16.44
N VAL A 276 6.23 20.43 -16.71
CA VAL A 276 6.49 19.13 -16.05
C VAL A 276 7.88 18.60 -16.41
N ALA A 277 8.32 18.82 -17.65
CA ALA A 277 9.65 18.41 -18.08
C ALA A 277 10.79 19.19 -17.40
N ALA A 278 10.54 20.45 -17.03
CA ALA A 278 11.50 21.21 -16.21
C ALA A 278 11.65 20.62 -14.80
N ASP A 279 10.54 20.22 -14.17
CA ASP A 279 10.59 19.51 -12.88
C ASP A 279 11.37 18.18 -12.98
N LEU A 280 11.20 17.46 -14.08
CA LEU A 280 11.94 16.21 -14.36
C LEU A 280 13.45 16.45 -14.58
N GLU A 281 13.80 17.57 -15.23
CA GLU A 281 15.19 17.97 -15.41
C GLU A 281 15.89 18.15 -14.05
N ASP A 282 15.23 18.86 -13.13
CA ASP A 282 15.76 19.08 -11.78
C ASP A 282 15.80 17.79 -10.94
N LEU A 283 14.81 16.93 -11.09
CA LEU A 283 14.68 15.72 -10.27
C LEU A 283 15.52 14.54 -10.76
N LEU A 284 15.68 14.41 -12.07
CA LEU A 284 16.33 13.23 -12.70
C LEU A 284 17.62 13.59 -13.44
N GLY A 285 18.01 14.85 -13.44
CA GLY A 285 19.21 15.31 -14.17
C GLY A 285 19.09 15.14 -15.68
N LEU A 286 17.89 15.33 -16.26
CA LEU A 286 17.70 15.18 -17.69
C LEU A 286 18.41 16.28 -18.46
N GLY A 287 19.24 15.90 -19.42
CA GLY A 287 19.86 16.84 -20.34
C GLY A 287 18.87 17.40 -21.39
N PRO A 288 19.25 18.46 -22.12
CA PRO A 288 18.36 19.13 -23.08
C PRO A 288 17.84 18.20 -24.21
N ILE A 289 18.60 17.21 -24.63
CA ILE A 289 18.18 16.23 -25.63
C ILE A 289 17.06 15.34 -25.07
N ALA A 290 17.20 14.84 -23.85
CA ALA A 290 16.20 14.03 -23.18
C ALA A 290 14.91 14.81 -22.96
N ARG A 291 15.02 16.06 -22.55
CA ARG A 291 13.88 16.98 -22.42
C ARG A 291 13.15 17.16 -23.75
N ASP A 292 13.85 17.38 -24.85
CA ASP A 292 13.24 17.51 -26.19
C ASP A 292 12.51 16.21 -26.60
N VAL A 293 13.07 15.05 -26.30
CA VAL A 293 12.41 13.76 -26.55
C VAL A 293 11.07 13.67 -25.78
N VAL A 294 11.04 14.05 -24.51
CA VAL A 294 9.82 13.98 -23.69
C VAL A 294 8.78 15.02 -24.10
N THR A 295 9.19 16.28 -24.36
CA THR A 295 8.26 17.39 -24.61
C THR A 295 7.78 17.49 -26.04
N ARG A 296 8.52 16.93 -27.00
CA ARG A 296 8.18 17.04 -28.44
C ARG A 296 7.89 15.71 -29.06
N TRP A 297 8.90 14.83 -29.11
CA TRP A 297 8.75 13.58 -29.83
C TRP A 297 7.76 12.61 -29.18
N ALA A 298 7.81 12.46 -27.87
CA ALA A 298 6.91 11.57 -27.14
C ALA A 298 5.45 12.05 -27.17
N MET A 299 5.24 13.37 -27.27
CA MET A 299 3.90 13.98 -27.41
C MET A 299 3.24 13.72 -28.77
N GLN A 300 4.01 13.36 -29.80
CA GLN A 300 3.49 13.19 -31.17
C GLN A 300 2.82 11.85 -31.42
N GLY A 301 2.88 10.89 -30.48
CA GLY A 301 2.29 9.57 -30.72
C GLY A 301 2.22 8.69 -29.49
N LYS A 302 1.18 7.86 -29.45
CA LYS A 302 1.01 6.85 -28.38
C LYS A 302 2.18 5.83 -28.42
N GLY A 303 2.53 5.32 -27.23
CA GLY A 303 3.61 4.33 -27.09
C GLY A 303 5.02 4.89 -27.20
N ARG A 304 5.17 6.23 -27.32
CA ARG A 304 6.47 6.90 -27.32
C ARG A 304 6.87 7.31 -25.92
N ALA A 305 8.13 7.01 -25.56
CA ALA A 305 8.67 7.34 -24.25
C ALA A 305 10.20 7.47 -24.29
N LEU A 306 10.72 8.22 -23.35
CA LEU A 306 12.13 8.16 -22.96
C LEU A 306 12.31 7.10 -21.89
N TRP A 307 13.12 6.09 -22.14
CA TRP A 307 13.47 5.07 -21.17
C TRP A 307 14.85 5.39 -20.59
N CYS A 308 14.89 5.58 -19.26
CA CYS A 308 16.12 5.71 -18.51
C CYS A 308 16.38 4.37 -17.81
N VAL A 309 17.46 3.69 -18.18
CA VAL A 309 17.85 2.37 -17.64
C VAL A 309 19.25 2.52 -17.07
N GLY A 310 19.36 2.57 -15.75
CA GLY A 310 20.60 3.00 -15.09
C GLY A 310 21.03 4.38 -15.63
N ASP A 311 22.26 4.49 -16.08
CA ASP A 311 22.83 5.73 -16.65
C ASP A 311 22.55 5.93 -18.15
N GLN A 312 21.84 5.01 -18.79
CA GLN A 312 21.57 5.05 -20.22
C GLN A 312 20.17 5.57 -20.51
N GLN A 313 20.02 6.33 -21.60
CA GLN A 313 18.75 6.90 -22.03
C GLN A 313 18.42 6.46 -23.46
N TYR A 314 17.21 5.96 -23.65
CA TYR A 314 16.75 5.41 -24.92
C TYR A 314 15.44 6.08 -25.35
N LYS A 315 15.39 6.47 -26.62
CA LYS A 315 14.17 6.92 -27.28
C LYS A 315 13.43 5.70 -27.80
N VAL A 316 12.31 5.34 -27.17
CA VAL A 316 11.60 4.08 -27.42
C VAL A 316 10.21 4.32 -27.99
N GLN A 317 9.89 3.67 -29.11
CA GLN A 317 8.55 3.53 -29.64
C GLN A 317 8.06 2.10 -29.41
N THR A 318 7.09 1.93 -28.53
CA THR A 318 6.39 0.64 -28.35
C THR A 318 5.43 0.41 -29.53
N VAL A 319 5.52 -0.74 -30.15
CA VAL A 319 4.64 -1.19 -31.23
C VAL A 319 3.89 -2.42 -30.72
N LEU A 320 2.58 -2.33 -30.60
CA LEU A 320 1.76 -3.45 -30.17
C LEU A 320 1.51 -4.42 -31.33
N HIS A 321 1.63 -5.71 -31.06
CA HIS A 321 1.11 -6.73 -31.95
C HIS A 321 -0.43 -6.60 -32.05
N PRO A 322 -1.10 -6.94 -33.17
CA PRO A 322 -2.56 -6.84 -33.29
C PRO A 322 -3.34 -7.55 -32.16
N LEU A 323 -2.85 -8.69 -31.68
CA LEU A 323 -3.45 -9.40 -30.53
C LEU A 323 -3.31 -8.61 -29.23
N GLU A 324 -2.15 -7.98 -28.98
CA GLU A 324 -1.95 -7.13 -27.80
C GLU A 324 -2.81 -5.88 -27.88
N ALA A 325 -2.91 -5.28 -29.06
CA ALA A 325 -3.78 -4.12 -29.28
C ALA A 325 -5.24 -4.44 -28.97
N ALA A 326 -5.73 -5.63 -29.37
CA ALA A 326 -7.10 -6.06 -29.07
C ALA A 326 -7.32 -6.31 -27.57
N LEU A 327 -6.33 -6.86 -26.87
CA LEU A 327 -6.40 -7.14 -25.43
C LEU A 327 -6.28 -5.87 -24.57
N THR A 328 -5.51 -4.88 -25.02
CA THR A 328 -5.21 -3.65 -24.27
C THR A 328 -6.07 -2.46 -24.70
N PHE A 329 -7.01 -2.64 -25.63
CA PHE A 329 -7.91 -1.57 -26.08
C PHE A 329 -8.89 -1.19 -24.97
N THR A 330 -8.74 0.01 -24.44
CA THR A 330 -9.54 0.53 -23.30
C THR A 330 -10.36 1.78 -23.66
N ASN A 331 -10.41 2.15 -24.94
CA ASN A 331 -11.02 3.40 -25.38
C ASN A 331 -12.55 3.35 -25.55
N ASP A 332 -13.23 2.22 -25.35
CA ASP A 332 -14.68 2.11 -25.54
C ASP A 332 -15.45 3.07 -24.64
N ALA A 333 -14.97 3.28 -23.40
CA ALA A 333 -15.55 4.25 -22.47
C ALA A 333 -15.36 5.72 -22.91
N ILE A 334 -14.33 6.02 -23.72
CA ILE A 334 -14.02 7.37 -24.21
C ILE A 334 -14.78 7.65 -25.51
N THR A 335 -15.01 6.62 -26.33
CA THR A 335 -15.69 6.74 -27.62
C THR A 335 -17.21 6.60 -27.52
N GLY A 336 -17.76 6.28 -26.34
CA GLY A 336 -19.20 6.10 -26.14
C GLY A 336 -19.77 4.87 -26.81
N ALA A 337 -18.94 3.90 -27.17
CA ALA A 337 -19.30 2.63 -27.76
C ALA A 337 -19.36 1.53 -26.68
N ALA A 338 -20.11 1.78 -25.58
CA ALA A 338 -20.42 0.81 -24.54
C ALA A 338 -21.90 0.51 -24.53
#